data_09bed299d6f6a5b577c2c4d5919be124
#
_entry.id   09bed299d6f6a5b577c2c4d5919be124
#
_cell.length_a   1.000
_cell.length_b   1.000
_cell.length_c   1.000
_cell.angle_alpha   90.00
_cell.angle_beta   90.00
_cell.angle_gamma   90.00
#
_symmetry.space_group_name_H-M   'P 1'
#
loop_
_entity.id
_entity.type
_entity.pdbx_description
1 polymer ?
#
loop_
_entity_poly.entity_id
_entity_poly.type
_entity_poly.pdbx_seq_one_letter_code
_entity_poly.pdbx_strand_id
1 'polypeptide(L)'
;MKKISARWRNLYTKAGFSSFMASLLAILCGLVVGFVVLLVAEPANAFWGLLAILTGGLSDMKNLGQVLYAATPIILTGLSVGFANKTGLFNIGAAGQYCAGAGMALYAALAWHMPWWLCMIMAMLGGALLGVISGLLKSYCNVNEVIS
;
A
#
# COMPACT_ATOMS: atom_id res chain seq x y z
N MET A 1 11.89 17.66 36.68
CA MET A 1 12.42 16.81 35.61
C MET A 1 11.78 15.41 35.52
N LYS A 2 11.44 14.69 36.61
CA LYS A 2 10.82 13.34 36.57
C LYS A 2 9.42 13.25 35.93
N LYS A 3 8.59 14.30 36.00
CA LYS A 3 7.21 14.30 35.42
C LYS A 3 7.19 14.35 33.88
N ILE A 4 8.17 14.99 33.27
CA ILE A 4 8.28 15.08 31.80
C ILE A 4 8.66 13.72 31.20
N SER A 5 9.59 13.00 31.83
CA SER A 5 10.01 11.67 31.39
C SER A 5 8.88 10.60 31.47
N ALA A 6 8.01 10.71 32.48
CA ALA A 6 6.87 9.80 32.62
C ALA A 6 5.78 10.05 31.55
N ARG A 7 5.56 11.32 31.16
CA ARG A 7 4.59 11.68 30.13
C ARG A 7 5.04 11.20 28.73
N TRP A 8 6.34 11.30 28.43
CA TRP A 8 6.93 10.76 27.20
C TRP A 8 6.84 9.23 27.18
N ARG A 9 7.15 8.56 28.28
CA ARG A 9 7.05 7.10 28.38
C ARG A 9 5.63 6.59 28.13
N ASN A 10 4.60 7.29 28.64
CA ASN A 10 3.21 6.93 28.40
C ASN A 10 2.74 7.18 26.96
N LEU A 11 3.38 8.08 26.21
CA LEU A 11 3.10 8.27 24.77
C LEU A 11 3.69 7.13 23.95
N TYR A 12 4.89 6.67 24.28
CA TYR A 12 5.52 5.54 23.60
C TYR A 12 4.81 4.19 23.86
N THR A 13 4.08 4.06 24.94
CA THR A 13 3.33 2.83 25.27
C THR A 13 1.96 2.75 24.57
N LYS A 14 1.49 3.81 23.92
CA LYS A 14 0.29 3.74 23.08
C LYS A 14 0.65 3.03 21.77
N ALA A 15 0.06 1.86 21.54
CA ALA A 15 0.34 1.02 20.36
C ALA A 15 0.28 1.82 19.03
N GLY A 16 -0.63 2.78 18.90
CA GLY A 16 -0.73 3.63 17.72
C GLY A 16 0.46 4.58 17.53
N PHE A 17 1.02 5.14 18.59
CA PHE A 17 2.16 6.04 18.49
C PHE A 17 3.46 5.29 18.17
N SER A 18 3.68 4.13 18.77
CA SER A 18 4.85 3.30 18.44
C SER A 18 4.83 2.80 17.00
N SER A 19 3.66 2.41 16.48
CA SER A 19 3.50 2.02 15.07
C SER A 19 3.77 3.19 14.11
N PHE A 20 3.28 4.38 14.44
CA PHE A 20 3.56 5.58 13.65
C PHE A 20 5.05 5.92 13.64
N MET A 21 5.71 5.88 14.80
CA MET A 21 7.15 6.11 14.89
C MET A 21 7.97 5.05 14.13
N ALA A 22 7.58 3.79 14.20
CA ALA A 22 8.23 2.72 13.45
C ALA A 22 8.12 2.95 11.93
N SER A 23 6.95 3.36 11.44
CA SER A 23 6.75 3.69 10.02
C SER A 23 7.59 4.90 9.59
N LEU A 24 7.64 5.94 10.43
CA LEU A 24 8.44 7.13 10.15
C LEU A 24 9.94 6.79 10.09
N LEU A 25 10.43 5.99 11.05
CA LEU A 25 11.82 5.52 11.06
C LEU A 25 12.13 4.66 9.83
N ALA A 26 11.23 3.77 9.42
CA ALA A 26 11.41 2.97 8.21
C ALA A 26 11.53 3.84 6.95
N ILE A 27 10.71 4.88 6.82
CA ILE A 27 10.79 5.85 5.71
C ILE A 27 12.13 6.58 5.73
N LEU A 28 12.56 7.07 6.90
CA LEU A 28 13.84 7.76 7.03
C LEU A 28 15.03 6.85 6.70
N CYS A 29 15.03 5.60 7.18
CA CYS A 29 16.05 4.62 6.81
C CYS A 29 16.04 4.35 5.30
N GLY A 30 14.89 4.21 4.67
CA GLY A 30 14.79 4.05 3.23
C GLY A 30 15.35 5.25 2.44
N LEU A 31 15.08 6.48 2.90
CA LEU A 31 15.65 7.69 2.31
C LEU A 31 17.17 7.77 2.46
N VAL A 32 17.70 7.39 3.62
CA VAL A 32 19.16 7.34 3.85
C VAL A 32 19.82 6.32 2.92
N VAL A 33 19.27 5.12 2.82
CA VAL A 33 19.79 4.08 1.89
C VAL A 33 19.70 4.57 0.45
N GLY A 34 18.56 5.14 0.05
CA GLY A 34 18.39 5.72 -1.29
C GLY A 34 19.40 6.82 -1.59
N PHE A 35 19.69 7.70 -0.60
CA PHE A 35 20.70 8.74 -0.75
C PHE A 35 22.11 8.17 -0.90
N VAL A 36 22.47 7.13 -0.14
CA VAL A 36 23.76 6.43 -0.29
C VAL A 36 23.89 5.82 -1.69
N VAL A 37 22.82 5.22 -2.21
CA VAL A 37 22.82 4.68 -3.60
C VAL A 37 23.04 5.80 -4.61
N LEU A 38 22.37 6.95 -4.46
CA LEU A 38 22.57 8.13 -5.33
C LEU A 38 24.00 8.67 -5.25
N LEU A 39 24.58 8.71 -4.05
CA LEU A 39 25.98 9.13 -3.86
C LEU A 39 26.98 8.21 -4.59
N VAL A 40 26.71 6.91 -4.63
CA VAL A 40 27.56 5.94 -5.33
C VAL A 40 27.36 6.02 -6.85
N ALA A 41 26.12 6.21 -7.30
CA ALA A 41 25.79 6.23 -8.73
C ALA A 41 26.21 7.56 -9.38
N GLU A 42 25.92 8.68 -8.78
CA GLU A 42 26.17 10.01 -9.35
C GLU A 42 26.39 11.06 -8.23
N PRO A 43 27.60 11.13 -7.66
CA PRO A 43 27.90 11.97 -6.50
C PRO A 43 27.58 13.46 -6.70
N ALA A 44 27.81 13.97 -7.92
CA ALA A 44 27.62 15.39 -8.23
C ALA A 44 26.15 15.84 -8.13
N ASN A 45 25.21 14.94 -8.43
CA ASN A 45 23.78 15.25 -8.46
C ASN A 45 22.96 14.56 -7.35
N ALA A 46 23.60 13.81 -6.46
CA ALA A 46 22.93 13.03 -5.42
C ALA A 46 21.99 13.86 -4.54
N PHE A 47 22.40 15.05 -4.14
CA PHE A 47 21.58 15.94 -3.32
C PHE A 47 20.36 16.44 -4.10
N TRP A 48 20.55 16.86 -5.34
CA TRP A 48 19.46 17.31 -6.19
C TRP A 48 18.51 16.16 -6.55
N GLY A 49 19.04 14.95 -6.73
CA GLY A 49 18.25 13.72 -6.91
C GLY A 49 17.37 13.42 -5.70
N LEU A 50 17.92 13.54 -4.48
CA LEU A 50 17.13 13.37 -3.25
C LEU A 50 16.02 14.42 -3.12
N LEU A 51 16.33 15.69 -3.42
CA LEU A 51 15.33 16.75 -3.43
C LEU A 51 14.23 16.47 -4.47
N ALA A 52 14.59 16.01 -5.66
CA ALA A 52 13.63 15.65 -6.71
C ALA A 52 12.70 14.50 -6.27
N ILE A 53 13.21 13.51 -5.53
CA ILE A 53 12.40 12.43 -4.95
C ILE A 53 11.39 12.98 -3.95
N LEU A 54 11.80 13.91 -3.08
CA LEU A 54 10.95 14.46 -2.03
C LEU A 54 9.91 15.48 -2.55
N THR A 55 10.29 16.29 -3.53
CA THR A 55 9.47 17.42 -3.99
C THR A 55 8.84 17.21 -5.37
N GLY A 56 9.39 16.28 -6.18
CA GLY A 56 8.98 16.08 -7.57
C GLY A 56 7.51 15.75 -7.76
N GLY A 57 6.92 15.01 -6.82
CA GLY A 57 5.50 14.70 -6.83
C GLY A 57 4.57 15.91 -6.62
N LEU A 58 5.08 16.98 -6.02
CA LEU A 58 4.31 18.21 -5.71
C LEU A 58 4.75 19.40 -6.55
N SER A 59 5.68 19.22 -7.47
CA SER A 59 6.30 20.31 -8.23
C SER A 59 5.36 20.91 -9.28
N ASP A 60 4.40 20.17 -9.79
CA ASP A 60 3.47 20.60 -10.83
C ASP A 60 2.12 19.88 -10.67
N MET A 61 1.04 20.48 -11.18
CA MET A 61 -0.32 19.92 -11.15
C MET A 61 -0.40 18.55 -11.85
N LYS A 62 0.38 18.35 -12.91
CA LYS A 62 0.46 17.05 -13.59
C LYS A 62 1.07 15.98 -12.69
N ASN A 63 2.16 16.32 -11.99
CA ASN A 63 2.83 15.41 -11.07
C ASN A 63 1.96 15.10 -9.85
N LEU A 64 1.26 16.10 -9.33
CA LEU A 64 0.28 15.90 -8.26
C LEU A 64 -0.84 14.93 -8.69
N GLY A 65 -1.36 15.08 -9.91
CA GLY A 65 -2.33 14.16 -10.47
C GLY A 65 -1.80 12.72 -10.56
N GLN A 66 -0.54 12.54 -10.96
CA GLN A 66 0.11 11.23 -11.01
C GLN A 66 0.30 10.63 -9.62
N VAL A 67 0.64 11.44 -8.62
CA VAL A 67 0.74 11.00 -7.21
C VAL A 67 -0.61 10.49 -6.71
N LEU A 68 -1.68 11.23 -6.94
CA LEU A 68 -3.04 10.81 -6.54
C LEU A 68 -3.47 9.54 -7.28
N TYR A 69 -3.17 9.44 -8.56
CA TYR A 69 -3.45 8.25 -9.36
C TYR A 69 -2.71 7.02 -8.81
N ALA A 70 -1.42 7.14 -8.53
CA ALA A 70 -0.61 6.04 -7.98
C ALA A 70 -0.96 5.71 -6.51
N ALA A 71 -1.35 6.70 -5.72
CA ALA A 71 -1.74 6.51 -4.32
C ALA A 71 -3.07 5.77 -4.17
N THR A 72 -4.00 5.94 -5.11
CA THR A 72 -5.35 5.34 -5.03
C THR A 72 -5.34 3.83 -4.84
N PRO A 73 -4.67 3.00 -5.67
CA PRO A 73 -4.64 1.56 -5.45
C PRO A 73 -3.90 1.16 -4.17
N ILE A 74 -2.89 1.92 -3.76
CA ILE A 74 -2.14 1.66 -2.53
C ILE A 74 -3.04 1.88 -1.30
N ILE A 75 -3.81 2.96 -1.28
CA ILE A 75 -4.75 3.26 -0.19
C ILE A 75 -5.85 2.20 -0.13
N LEU A 76 -6.43 1.82 -1.27
CA LEU A 76 -7.51 0.82 -1.32
C LEU A 76 -7.04 -0.58 -0.90
N THR A 77 -5.86 -1.01 -1.35
CA THR A 77 -5.29 -2.30 -0.93
C THR A 77 -4.91 -2.28 0.54
N GLY A 78 -4.32 -1.18 1.03
CA GLY A 78 -4.03 -1.00 2.46
C GLY A 78 -5.28 -1.04 3.33
N LEU A 79 -6.38 -0.43 2.88
CA LEU A 79 -7.67 -0.47 3.57
C LEU A 79 -8.25 -1.89 3.59
N SER A 80 -8.16 -2.62 2.47
CA SER A 80 -8.59 -4.03 2.37
C SER A 80 -7.83 -4.92 3.36
N VAL A 81 -6.50 -4.80 3.44
CA VAL A 81 -5.66 -5.54 4.39
C VAL A 81 -6.01 -5.15 5.84
N GLY A 82 -6.17 -3.84 6.10
CA GLY A 82 -6.54 -3.34 7.41
C GLY A 82 -7.90 -3.84 7.89
N PHE A 83 -8.88 -3.94 6.99
CA PHE A 83 -10.20 -4.51 7.28
C PHE A 83 -10.10 -6.01 7.59
N ALA A 84 -9.38 -6.77 6.75
CA ALA A 84 -9.16 -8.20 6.95
C ALA A 84 -8.50 -8.47 8.32
N ASN A 85 -7.46 -7.71 8.69
CA ASN A 85 -6.81 -7.84 10.00
C ASN A 85 -7.78 -7.60 11.18
N LYS A 86 -8.72 -6.68 11.04
CA LYS A 86 -9.75 -6.44 12.07
C LYS A 86 -10.75 -7.58 12.22
N THR A 87 -10.99 -8.34 11.16
CA THR A 87 -11.85 -9.55 11.19
C THR A 87 -11.09 -10.81 11.59
N GLY A 88 -9.81 -10.71 11.94
CA GLY A 88 -8.97 -11.84 12.32
C GLY A 88 -8.44 -12.65 11.13
N LEU A 89 -8.57 -12.11 9.92
CA LEU A 89 -8.02 -12.67 8.69
C LEU A 89 -6.75 -11.92 8.29
N PHE A 90 -5.71 -12.63 7.87
CA PHE A 90 -4.49 -12.02 7.38
C PHE A 90 -4.46 -12.10 5.85
N ASN A 91 -4.91 -11.04 5.17
CA ASN A 91 -5.01 -11.02 3.71
C ASN A 91 -3.68 -10.64 3.06
N ILE A 92 -2.82 -11.62 2.79
CA ILE A 92 -1.60 -11.44 1.98
C ILE A 92 -1.95 -11.36 0.49
N GLY A 93 -3.07 -11.94 0.08
CA GLY A 93 -3.52 -11.99 -1.32
C GLY A 93 -4.03 -10.68 -1.90
N ALA A 94 -4.01 -9.56 -1.17
CA ALA A 94 -4.57 -8.29 -1.64
C ALA A 94 -3.98 -7.81 -2.98
N ALA A 95 -2.68 -8.02 -3.21
CA ALA A 95 -2.03 -7.70 -4.47
C ALA A 95 -2.55 -8.58 -5.62
N GLY A 96 -2.72 -9.89 -5.39
CA GLY A 96 -3.30 -10.82 -6.35
C GLY A 96 -4.76 -10.50 -6.67
N GLN A 97 -5.56 -10.15 -5.66
CA GLN A 97 -6.96 -9.70 -5.82
C GLN A 97 -7.03 -8.44 -6.67
N TYR A 98 -6.11 -7.48 -6.46
CA TYR A 98 -6.01 -6.28 -7.29
C TYR A 98 -5.67 -6.62 -8.74
N CYS A 99 -4.67 -7.48 -8.98
CA CYS A 99 -4.30 -7.92 -10.34
C CYS A 99 -5.44 -8.66 -11.05
N ALA A 100 -6.15 -9.55 -10.36
CA ALA A 100 -7.31 -10.26 -10.92
C ALA A 100 -8.44 -9.29 -11.28
N GLY A 101 -8.74 -8.33 -10.42
CA GLY A 101 -9.72 -7.28 -10.69
C GLY A 101 -9.33 -6.45 -11.91
N ALA A 102 -8.07 -6.01 -12.00
CA ALA A 102 -7.56 -5.27 -13.14
C ALA A 102 -7.65 -6.09 -14.44
N GLY A 103 -7.29 -7.38 -14.41
CA GLY A 103 -7.39 -8.28 -15.54
C GLY A 103 -8.82 -8.44 -16.04
N MET A 104 -9.79 -8.63 -15.13
CA MET A 104 -11.23 -8.72 -15.48
C MET A 104 -11.75 -7.41 -16.08
N ALA A 105 -11.34 -6.26 -15.54
CA ALA A 105 -11.73 -4.96 -16.10
C ALA A 105 -11.18 -4.76 -17.51
N LEU A 106 -9.90 -5.08 -17.73
CA LEU A 106 -9.27 -5.00 -19.04
C LEU A 106 -9.93 -5.95 -20.06
N TYR A 107 -10.21 -7.18 -19.64
CA TYR A 107 -10.90 -8.14 -20.50
C TYR A 107 -12.29 -7.66 -20.89
N ALA A 108 -13.06 -7.13 -19.94
CA ALA A 108 -14.38 -6.56 -20.20
C ALA A 108 -14.32 -5.35 -21.16
N ALA A 109 -13.30 -4.50 -21.00
CA ALA A 109 -13.13 -3.34 -21.86
C ALA A 109 -12.70 -3.71 -23.29
N LEU A 110 -11.73 -4.63 -23.43
CA LEU A 110 -11.11 -4.94 -24.71
C LEU A 110 -11.88 -6.01 -25.52
N ALA A 111 -12.33 -7.08 -24.84
CA ALA A 111 -13.00 -8.19 -25.52
C ALA A 111 -14.50 -7.93 -25.69
N TRP A 112 -15.16 -7.33 -24.71
CA TRP A 112 -16.59 -7.10 -24.73
C TRP A 112 -16.99 -5.65 -25.01
N HIS A 113 -16.02 -4.75 -25.16
CA HIS A 113 -16.23 -3.32 -25.42
C HIS A 113 -17.23 -2.68 -24.45
N MET A 114 -17.20 -3.11 -23.17
CA MET A 114 -18.10 -2.63 -22.15
C MET A 114 -17.79 -1.18 -21.75
N PRO A 115 -18.79 -0.38 -21.37
CA PRO A 115 -18.57 0.96 -20.84
C PRO A 115 -17.84 0.90 -19.49
N TRP A 116 -17.13 1.96 -19.14
CA TRP A 116 -16.22 2.04 -17.98
C TRP A 116 -16.86 1.60 -16.65
N TRP A 117 -18.14 1.89 -16.43
CA TRP A 117 -18.83 1.54 -15.19
C TRP A 117 -19.09 0.01 -15.08
N LEU A 118 -19.34 -0.68 -16.18
CA LEU A 118 -19.41 -2.15 -16.21
C LEU A 118 -18.03 -2.78 -15.99
N CYS A 119 -16.98 -2.20 -16.58
CA CYS A 119 -15.60 -2.65 -16.33
C CYS A 119 -15.24 -2.52 -14.84
N MET A 120 -15.71 -1.47 -14.15
CA MET A 120 -15.52 -1.31 -12.71
C MET A 120 -16.23 -2.42 -11.91
N ILE A 121 -17.44 -2.79 -12.28
CA ILE A 121 -18.17 -3.92 -11.65
C ILE A 121 -17.41 -5.23 -11.89
N MET A 122 -16.93 -5.47 -13.11
CA MET A 122 -16.14 -6.66 -13.43
C MET A 122 -14.82 -6.71 -12.65
N ALA A 123 -14.16 -5.55 -12.43
CA ALA A 123 -13.00 -5.47 -11.55
C ALA A 123 -13.33 -5.90 -10.12
N MET A 124 -14.43 -5.40 -9.57
CA MET A 124 -14.88 -5.75 -8.21
C MET A 124 -15.17 -7.26 -8.10
N LEU A 125 -15.85 -7.85 -9.09
CA LEU A 125 -16.13 -9.28 -9.12
C LEU A 125 -14.84 -10.12 -9.23
N GLY A 126 -13.90 -9.72 -10.09
CA GLY A 126 -12.62 -10.42 -10.24
C GLY A 126 -11.80 -10.45 -8.95
N GLY A 127 -11.68 -9.30 -8.28
CA GLY A 127 -11.01 -9.22 -6.98
C GLY A 127 -11.74 -10.00 -5.88
N ALA A 128 -13.08 -9.89 -5.83
CA ALA A 128 -13.91 -10.60 -4.86
C ALA A 128 -13.84 -12.12 -5.01
N LEU A 129 -13.81 -12.65 -6.23
CA LEU A 129 -13.69 -14.10 -6.48
C LEU A 129 -12.45 -14.69 -5.84
N LEU A 130 -11.28 -14.07 -6.02
CA LEU A 130 -10.05 -14.53 -5.36
C LEU A 130 -10.13 -14.41 -3.84
N GLY A 131 -10.72 -13.33 -3.33
CA GLY A 131 -10.93 -13.17 -1.89
C GLY A 131 -11.86 -14.22 -1.30
N VAL A 132 -12.92 -14.59 -2.01
CA VAL A 132 -13.85 -15.66 -1.59
C VAL A 132 -13.15 -17.02 -1.60
N ILE A 133 -12.32 -17.33 -2.59
CA ILE A 133 -11.57 -18.61 -2.65
C ILE A 133 -10.67 -18.74 -1.42
N SER A 134 -9.86 -17.74 -1.12
CA SER A 134 -8.99 -17.75 0.06
C SER A 134 -9.79 -17.85 1.36
N GLY A 135 -10.89 -17.12 1.47
CA GLY A 135 -11.79 -17.17 2.64
C GLY A 135 -12.47 -18.53 2.83
N LEU A 136 -12.90 -19.18 1.76
CA LEU A 136 -13.51 -20.52 1.80
C LEU A 136 -12.48 -21.59 2.20
N LEU A 137 -11.27 -21.54 1.63
CA LEU A 137 -10.17 -22.45 2.00
C LEU A 137 -9.85 -22.37 3.48
N LYS A 138 -9.82 -21.17 4.04
CA LYS A 138 -9.64 -20.99 5.48
C LYS A 138 -10.82 -21.54 6.27
N SER A 139 -12.04 -21.21 5.90
CA SER A 139 -13.25 -21.56 6.65
C SER A 139 -13.54 -23.07 6.66
N TYR A 140 -13.36 -23.74 5.52
CA TYR A 140 -13.71 -25.14 5.36
C TYR A 140 -12.51 -26.08 5.55
N CYS A 141 -11.33 -25.68 5.09
CA CYS A 141 -10.14 -26.54 5.11
C CYS A 141 -9.17 -26.18 6.22
N ASN A 142 -9.46 -25.12 7.00
CA ASN A 142 -8.58 -24.61 8.07
C ASN A 142 -7.13 -24.36 7.61
N VAL A 143 -6.98 -24.02 6.32
CA VAL A 143 -5.68 -23.72 5.70
C VAL A 143 -5.20 -22.35 6.18
N ASN A 144 -3.91 -22.25 6.49
CA ASN A 144 -3.34 -20.97 6.87
C ASN A 144 -3.35 -20.00 5.67
N GLU A 145 -3.88 -18.80 5.87
CA GLU A 145 -3.99 -17.77 4.84
C GLU A 145 -2.65 -17.36 4.21
N VAL A 146 -1.55 -17.68 4.90
CA VAL A 146 -0.18 -17.40 4.43
C VAL A 146 0.26 -18.39 3.35
N ILE A 147 -0.43 -19.54 3.23
CA ILE A 147 -0.07 -20.66 2.36
C ILE A 147 -1.07 -20.80 1.19
N SER A 148 -2.26 -20.22 1.30
CA SER A 148 -3.33 -20.37 0.29
C SER A 148 -3.20 -19.39 -0.90
#